data_ffab1adc183f5b7f0ed481458badeea6
#
_entry.id   ffab1adc183f5b7f0ed481458badeea6
#
_cell.length_a   1.000
_cell.length_b   1.000
_cell.length_c   1.000
_cell.angle_alpha   90.00
_cell.angle_beta   90.00
_cell.angle_gamma   90.00
#
_symmetry.space_group_name_H-M   'P 1'
#
loop_
_entity.id
_entity.type
_entity.pdbx_description
1 polymer ?
#
loop_
_entity_poly.entity_id
_entity_poly.type
_entity_poly.pdbx_seq_one_letter_code
_entity_poly.pdbx_strand_id
1 'polypeptide(L)'
;MNLGFIGVGKIASSVITGICGSKISFTKILISHRNKSIANKLKKKFKKEIIIKNNQEIVDNSDWVFLSITPTVGEKIIKKLKFKSNQTIISFISTT
;
A
#
# COMPACT_ATOMS: atom_id res chain seq x y z
N MET A 1 -8.18 1.98 11.90
CA MET A 1 -7.12 1.14 11.32
C MET A 1 -6.65 1.73 10.01
N ASN A 2 -5.35 1.89 9.86
CA ASN A 2 -4.75 2.37 8.63
C ASN A 2 -4.21 1.22 7.80
N LEU A 3 -4.46 1.27 6.49
CA LEU A 3 -3.95 0.29 5.54
C LEU A 3 -2.85 0.93 4.71
N GLY A 4 -1.73 0.26 4.54
CA GLY A 4 -0.61 0.75 3.76
C GLY A 4 -0.31 -0.14 2.57
N PHE A 5 -0.03 0.45 1.42
CA PHE A 5 0.31 -0.28 0.19
C PHE A 5 1.67 0.19 -0.31
N ILE A 6 2.64 -0.71 -0.28
CA ILE A 6 3.97 -0.47 -0.84
C ILE A 6 4.00 -1.06 -2.23
N GLY A 7 4.14 -0.18 -3.24
CA GLY A 7 3.98 -0.54 -4.63
C GLY A 7 2.50 -0.54 -5.01
N VAL A 8 2.15 0.25 -6.01
CA VAL A 8 0.76 0.37 -6.45
C VAL A 8 0.68 0.02 -7.93
N GLY A 9 0.45 -1.26 -8.22
CA GLY A 9 0.20 -1.77 -9.56
C GLY A 9 -1.28 -2.03 -9.77
N LYS A 10 -1.60 -2.80 -10.80
CA LYS A 10 -2.99 -3.14 -11.13
C LYS A 10 -3.70 -3.90 -10.02
N ILE A 11 -3.01 -4.87 -9.40
CA ILE A 11 -3.59 -5.69 -8.32
C ILE A 11 -3.91 -4.81 -7.11
N ALA A 12 -2.94 -4.00 -6.67
CA ALA A 12 -3.15 -3.11 -5.53
C ALA A 12 -4.26 -2.09 -5.80
N SER A 13 -4.29 -1.52 -7.02
CA SER A 13 -5.34 -0.58 -7.42
C SER A 13 -6.72 -1.21 -7.35
N SER A 14 -6.87 -2.45 -7.80
CA SER A 14 -8.13 -3.19 -7.74
C SER A 14 -8.55 -3.46 -6.30
N VAL A 15 -7.60 -3.86 -5.45
CA VAL A 15 -7.86 -4.12 -4.03
C VAL A 15 -8.30 -2.84 -3.32
N ILE A 16 -7.61 -1.73 -3.55
CA ILE A 16 -7.94 -0.44 -2.96
C ILE A 16 -9.34 0.01 -3.38
N THR A 17 -9.64 -0.10 -4.67
CA THR A 17 -10.96 0.25 -5.20
C THR A 17 -12.05 -0.59 -4.55
N GLY A 18 -11.81 -1.89 -4.40
CA GLY A 18 -12.74 -2.80 -3.73
C GLY A 18 -12.96 -2.44 -2.26
N ILE A 19 -11.89 -2.13 -1.53
CA ILE A 19 -11.98 -1.73 -0.12
C ILE A 19 -12.77 -0.43 0.03
N CYS A 20 -12.46 0.58 -0.78
CA CYS A 20 -13.16 1.88 -0.73
C CYS A 20 -14.64 1.77 -1.09
N GLY A 21 -15.00 0.82 -1.95
CA GLY A 21 -16.39 0.57 -2.32
C GLY A 21 -17.13 -0.39 -1.41
N SER A 22 -16.47 -0.95 -0.39
CA SER A 22 -17.04 -1.94 0.51
C SER A 22 -17.46 -1.33 1.84
N LYS A 23 -18.03 -2.18 2.72
CA LYS A 23 -18.37 -1.79 4.09
C LYS A 23 -17.23 -2.04 5.08
N ILE A 24 -16.04 -2.38 4.58
CA ILE A 24 -14.87 -2.59 5.44
C ILE A 24 -14.50 -1.28 6.13
N SER A 25 -14.36 -1.34 7.46
CA SER A 25 -14.02 -0.17 8.25
C SER A 25 -12.51 0.06 8.26
N PHE A 26 -12.09 1.25 7.84
CA PHE A 26 -10.70 1.68 7.91
C PHE A 26 -10.66 3.20 8.10
N THR A 27 -9.52 3.72 8.56
CA THR A 27 -9.34 5.17 8.76
C THR A 27 -8.75 5.83 7.52
N LYS A 28 -7.58 5.37 7.10
CA LYS A 28 -6.88 5.89 5.92
C LYS A 28 -6.18 4.76 5.17
N ILE A 29 -5.93 4.99 3.89
CA ILE A 29 -5.12 4.13 3.03
C ILE A 29 -3.90 4.95 2.60
N LEU A 30 -2.72 4.49 2.99
CA LEU A 30 -1.45 5.12 2.62
C LEU A 30 -0.86 4.35 1.44
N ILE A 31 -0.48 5.07 0.39
CA ILE A 31 0.07 4.45 -0.81
C ILE A 31 1.42 5.06 -1.16
N SER A 32 2.30 4.25 -1.72
CA SER A 32 3.60 4.73 -2.19
C SER A 32 3.46 5.51 -3.49
N HIS A 33 4.39 6.40 -3.74
CA HIS A 33 4.39 7.26 -4.93
C HIS A 33 5.24 6.70 -6.09
N ARG A 34 5.69 5.46 -6.00
CA ARG A 34 6.57 4.86 -7.02
C ARG A 34 5.92 4.86 -8.41
N ASN A 35 4.65 4.47 -8.51
CA ASN A 35 3.89 4.59 -9.73
C ASN A 35 2.97 5.81 -9.64
N LYS A 36 3.52 6.96 -10.00
CA LYS A 36 2.83 8.24 -9.86
C LYS A 36 1.50 8.30 -10.60
N SER A 37 1.41 7.70 -11.77
CA SER A 37 0.19 7.70 -12.59
C SER A 37 -0.96 7.03 -11.84
N ILE A 38 -0.75 5.81 -11.34
CA ILE A 38 -1.76 5.06 -10.61
C ILE A 38 -2.06 5.71 -9.26
N ALA A 39 -1.02 6.14 -8.53
CA ALA A 39 -1.19 6.81 -7.24
C ALA A 39 -2.04 8.07 -7.37
N ASN A 40 -1.77 8.90 -8.38
CA ASN A 40 -2.53 10.12 -8.60
C ASN A 40 -3.98 9.85 -9.00
N LYS A 41 -4.24 8.82 -9.81
CA LYS A 41 -5.60 8.41 -10.17
C LYS A 41 -6.41 7.98 -8.94
N LEU A 42 -5.79 7.18 -8.07
CA LEU A 42 -6.43 6.74 -6.83
C LEU A 42 -6.68 7.92 -5.89
N LYS A 43 -5.72 8.83 -5.77
CA LYS A 43 -5.87 10.02 -4.94
C LYS A 43 -6.99 10.92 -5.43
N LYS A 44 -7.15 11.08 -6.74
CA LYS A 44 -8.26 11.84 -7.33
C LYS A 44 -9.61 11.20 -7.04
N LYS A 45 -9.68 9.87 -7.17
CA LYS A 45 -10.93 9.12 -7.02
C LYS A 45 -11.36 9.03 -5.55
N PHE A 46 -10.41 8.89 -4.64
CA PHE A 46 -10.68 8.69 -3.21
C PHE A 46 -9.90 9.71 -2.36
N LYS A 47 -10.18 10.99 -2.56
CA LYS A 47 -9.42 12.11 -1.94
C LYS A 47 -9.35 12.05 -0.42
N LYS A 48 -10.43 11.64 0.24
CA LYS A 48 -10.51 11.62 1.71
C LYS A 48 -9.79 10.42 2.31
N GLU A 49 -9.76 9.30 1.60
CA GLU A 49 -9.25 8.03 2.10
C GLU A 49 -7.77 7.83 1.82
N ILE A 50 -7.29 8.34 0.69
CA ILE A 50 -5.94 8.06 0.18
C ILE A 50 -4.93 9.14 0.59
N ILE A 51 -3.79 8.69 1.13
CA ILE A 51 -2.64 9.57 1.43
C ILE A 51 -1.41 8.97 0.75
N ILE A 52 -0.67 9.80 0.01
CA ILE A 52 0.56 9.37 -0.66
C ILE A 52 1.75 9.68 0.25
N LYS A 53 2.55 8.67 0.58
CA LYS A 53 3.71 8.78 1.47
C LYS A 53 4.87 7.93 0.96
N ASN A 54 6.06 8.13 1.53
CA ASN A 54 7.19 7.25 1.24
C ASN A 54 7.03 5.90 1.96
N ASN A 55 7.83 4.92 1.57
CA ASN A 55 7.67 3.55 2.05
C ASN A 55 7.79 3.42 3.57
N GLN A 56 8.76 4.08 4.20
CA GLN A 56 8.95 3.97 5.65
C GLN A 56 7.81 4.65 6.41
N GLU A 57 7.32 5.78 5.94
CA GLU A 57 6.16 6.46 6.54
C GLU A 57 4.90 5.59 6.44
N ILE A 58 4.75 4.85 5.33
CA ILE A 58 3.64 3.92 5.17
C ILE A 58 3.72 2.82 6.24
N VAL A 59 4.89 2.23 6.42
CA VAL A 59 5.10 1.20 7.45
C VAL A 59 4.83 1.76 8.85
N ASP A 60 5.38 2.94 9.15
CA ASP A 60 5.26 3.55 10.47
C ASP A 60 3.82 3.88 10.86
N ASN A 61 2.96 4.16 9.89
CA ASN A 61 1.61 4.64 10.14
C ASN A 61 0.51 3.66 9.74
N SER A 62 0.86 2.43 9.39
CA SER A 62 -0.12 1.42 8.95
C SER A 62 -0.20 0.26 9.92
N ASP A 63 -1.40 -0.24 10.12
CA ASP A 63 -1.65 -1.45 10.92
C ASP A 63 -1.47 -2.69 10.04
N TRP A 64 -1.93 -2.60 8.80
CA TRP A 64 -1.76 -3.64 7.78
C TRP A 64 -0.96 -3.09 6.63
N VAL A 65 0.10 -3.79 6.23
CA VAL A 65 0.97 -3.40 5.12
C VAL A 65 0.85 -4.43 4.01
N PHE A 66 0.46 -3.96 2.83
CA PHE A 66 0.35 -4.79 1.64
C PHE A 66 1.58 -4.55 0.75
N LEU A 67 2.28 -5.61 0.42
CA LEU A 67 3.45 -5.55 -0.46
C LEU A 67 3.02 -5.96 -1.87
N SER A 68 2.95 -4.98 -2.77
CA SER A 68 2.50 -5.19 -4.15
C SER A 68 3.57 -4.70 -5.13
N ILE A 69 4.72 -5.37 -5.09
CA ILE A 69 5.91 -5.04 -5.87
C ILE A 69 6.49 -6.31 -6.49
N THR A 70 7.30 -6.15 -7.54
CA THR A 70 7.95 -7.31 -8.16
C THR A 70 8.98 -7.92 -7.20
N PRO A 71 9.30 -9.23 -7.32
CA PRO A 71 10.27 -9.86 -6.42
C PRO A 71 11.63 -9.16 -6.36
N THR A 72 12.17 -8.75 -7.51
CA THR A 72 13.46 -8.07 -7.59
C THR A 72 13.46 -6.74 -6.85
N VAL A 73 12.43 -5.93 -7.08
CA VAL A 73 12.26 -4.63 -6.42
C VAL A 73 11.92 -4.83 -4.96
N GLY A 74 11.04 -5.79 -4.66
CA GLY A 74 10.59 -6.08 -3.32
C GLY A 74 11.72 -6.44 -2.38
N GLU A 75 12.65 -7.26 -2.85
CA GLU A 75 13.80 -7.67 -2.06
C GLU A 75 14.64 -6.47 -1.61
N LYS A 76 14.90 -5.53 -2.52
CA LYS A 76 15.66 -4.31 -2.22
C LYS A 76 14.93 -3.39 -1.24
N ILE A 77 13.63 -3.23 -1.42
CA ILE A 77 12.81 -2.35 -0.58
C ILE A 77 12.65 -2.93 0.82
N ILE A 78 12.31 -4.21 0.93
CA ILE A 78 12.06 -4.87 2.21
C ILE A 78 13.30 -4.81 3.12
N LYS A 79 14.48 -4.98 2.56
CA LYS A 79 15.74 -4.91 3.34
C LYS A 79 15.95 -3.56 4.00
N LYS A 80 15.43 -2.49 3.42
CA LYS A 80 15.57 -1.12 3.94
C LYS A 80 14.45 -0.72 4.90
N LEU A 81 13.35 -1.45 4.93
CA LEU A 81 12.20 -1.12 5.76
C LEU A 81 12.30 -1.72 7.15
N LYS A 82 11.85 -0.96 8.14
CA LYS A 82 11.75 -1.43 9.52
C LYS A 82 10.28 -1.60 9.86
N PHE A 83 9.85 -2.85 9.93
CA PHE A 83 8.47 -3.20 10.26
C PHE A 83 8.26 -3.24 11.77
N LYS A 84 7.01 -3.02 12.20
CA LYS A 84 6.64 -3.13 13.61
C LYS A 84 6.26 -4.57 13.94
N SER A 85 6.50 -4.98 15.18
CA SER A 85 6.24 -6.35 15.62
C SER A 85 4.76 -6.73 15.64
N ASN A 86 3.87 -5.75 15.80
CA ASN A 86 2.42 -5.97 15.87
C ASN A 86 1.69 -5.69 14.56
N GLN A 87 2.45 -5.57 13.47
CA GLN A 87 1.93 -5.25 12.14
C GLN A 87 1.55 -6.51 11.38
N THR A 88 0.45 -6.47 10.63
CA THR A 88 0.09 -7.54 9.70
C THR A 88 0.65 -7.21 8.32
N ILE A 89 1.40 -8.15 7.76
CA ILE A 89 2.02 -8.00 6.43
C ILE A 89 1.35 -8.96 5.47
N ILE A 90 0.85 -8.42 4.36
CA ILE A 90 0.22 -9.22 3.30
C ILE A 90 1.02 -9.00 2.01
N SER A 91 1.50 -10.08 1.43
CA SER A 91 2.33 -10.02 0.23
C SER A 91 1.55 -10.44 -1.01
N PHE A 92 1.59 -9.60 -2.04
CA PHE A 92 1.12 -9.91 -3.38
C PHE A 92 2.30 -10.12 -4.34
N ILE A 93 3.49 -10.39 -3.78
CA ILE A 93 4.69 -10.57 -4.60
C ILE A 93 4.61 -11.92 -5.30
N SER A 94 4.62 -11.89 -6.64
CA SER A 94 4.63 -13.10 -7.44
C SER A 94 6.05 -13.61 -7.61
N THR A 95 6.23 -14.94 -7.49
CA THR A 95 7.53 -15.59 -7.66
C THR A 95 7.69 -16.23 -9.04
N THR A 96 6.70 -16.13 -9.89
CA THR A 96 6.77 -16.71 -11.25
C THR A 96 7.16 -15.71 -12.29
#